data_9ee8f8cca8081ddb2afa0bfb52095b95
#
_entry.id   9ee8f8cca8081ddb2afa0bfb52095b95
#
_cell.length_a   1.000
_cell.length_b   1.000
_cell.length_c   1.000
_cell.angle_alpha   90.00
_cell.angle_beta   90.00
_cell.angle_gamma   90.00
#
_symmetry.space_group_name_H-M   'P 1'
#
loop_
_entity.id
_entity.type
_entity.pdbx_description
1 polymer ?
#
loop_
_entity_poly.entity_id
_entity_poly.type
_entity_poly.pdbx_seq_one_letter_code
_entity_poly.pdbx_strand_id
1 'polypeptide(L)'
;MQDSGLIAICARMERSGLVAAECRALTGAVPDVDGIAACDRTDRIERAAFVHRGVRVITVAESFEELVEEVRVLGSDLDADGFRIDVHDPSGHASLTGIAMVTALADAIPFWPDLSAPRHRFVVVPTAGDRFVFGAVVAEADAGYRRHDSKPWTTSSSLDSRFARALVNLVPDARSILDPCCGAGSIVLEAAALGLDAYGTDWKVPLVGMTRENLTHFGYDGTVVQADSRTHSQRVDAVVTDVPYGHAIDSDEAAIRAIIEQCASMARQGVFVAPTDITAWLTSAGYTDVEVHTVMKRRGFTRWIHVARSTVT
;
A
#
# COMPACT_ATOMS: atom_id res chain seq x y z
N MET A 1 21.83 10.72 -3.26
CA MET A 1 20.53 11.03 -2.59
C MET A 1 20.66 12.44 -2.05
N GLN A 2 20.04 13.41 -2.73
CA GLN A 2 20.07 14.81 -2.30
C GLN A 2 18.87 15.06 -1.37
N ASP A 3 19.20 15.52 -0.19
CA ASP A 3 18.48 16.43 0.74
C ASP A 3 16.96 16.34 0.99
N SER A 4 16.27 15.22 0.81
CA SER A 4 14.91 15.18 1.40
C SER A 4 14.89 14.85 2.90
N GLY A 5 15.96 14.34 3.43
CA GLY A 5 16.00 13.91 4.83
C GLY A 5 15.03 12.78 5.20
N LEU A 6 14.19 12.32 4.28
CA LEU A 6 13.21 11.26 4.47
C LEU A 6 13.39 10.14 3.44
N ILE A 7 13.27 8.90 3.90
CA ILE A 7 13.16 7.73 3.03
C ILE A 7 11.97 6.87 3.44
N ALA A 8 11.37 6.20 2.48
CA ALA A 8 10.40 5.13 2.70
C ALA A 8 11.06 3.77 2.45
N ILE A 9 10.80 2.80 3.32
CA ILE A 9 11.26 1.42 3.20
C ILE A 9 10.06 0.55 2.82
N CYS A 10 10.16 -0.10 1.67
CA CYS A 10 9.10 -0.91 1.08
C CYS A 10 9.36 -2.40 1.21
N ALA A 11 8.33 -3.21 0.98
CA ALA A 11 8.46 -4.65 0.79
C ALA A 11 9.35 -4.95 -0.43
N ARG A 12 9.99 -6.12 -0.44
CA ARG A 12 10.79 -6.58 -1.59
C ARG A 12 9.99 -6.48 -2.89
N MET A 13 10.64 -5.97 -3.93
CA MET A 13 10.05 -5.66 -5.24
C MET A 13 9.66 -6.89 -6.09
N GLU A 14 9.76 -8.10 -5.59
CA GLU A 14 9.39 -9.34 -6.34
C GLU A 14 7.94 -9.37 -6.86
N ARG A 15 7.07 -8.45 -6.36
CA ARG A 15 5.70 -8.21 -6.83
C ARG A 15 5.51 -6.78 -7.34
N SER A 16 6.50 -6.24 -7.83
CA SER A 16 6.97 -4.92 -8.23
C SER A 16 5.96 -3.81 -8.56
N GLY A 17 4.99 -4.01 -9.43
CA GLY A 17 4.15 -2.90 -9.90
C GLY A 17 3.31 -2.26 -8.81
N LEU A 18 2.64 -3.06 -7.97
CA LEU A 18 1.75 -2.55 -6.92
C LEU A 18 2.51 -1.95 -5.73
N VAL A 19 3.68 -2.49 -5.39
CA VAL A 19 4.56 -1.91 -4.34
C VAL A 19 5.01 -0.50 -4.75
N ALA A 20 5.46 -0.34 -5.99
CA ALA A 20 5.87 0.95 -6.53
C ALA A 20 4.70 1.93 -6.62
N ALA A 21 3.53 1.47 -7.06
CA ALA A 21 2.32 2.27 -7.15
C ALA A 21 1.86 2.77 -5.77
N GLU A 22 1.79 1.88 -4.76
CA GLU A 22 1.42 2.26 -3.41
C GLU A 22 2.43 3.23 -2.79
N CYS A 23 3.74 2.95 -2.93
CA CYS A 23 4.77 3.85 -2.43
C CYS A 23 4.63 5.24 -3.05
N ARG A 24 4.47 5.34 -4.38
CA ARG A 24 4.25 6.61 -5.07
C ARG A 24 2.98 7.31 -4.57
N ALA A 25 1.89 6.60 -4.41
CA ALA A 25 0.61 7.17 -3.96
C ALA A 25 0.69 7.74 -2.54
N LEU A 26 1.42 7.08 -1.64
CA LEU A 26 1.49 7.47 -0.22
C LEU A 26 2.63 8.44 0.09
N THR A 27 3.75 8.39 -0.65
CA THR A 27 4.98 9.12 -0.32
C THR A 27 5.44 10.10 -1.41
N GLY A 28 4.85 10.03 -2.61
CA GLY A 28 5.28 10.80 -3.79
C GLY A 28 6.49 10.20 -4.53
N ALA A 29 7.09 9.12 -4.00
CA ALA A 29 8.34 8.57 -4.52
C ALA A 29 8.21 7.10 -4.95
N VAL A 30 9.07 6.68 -5.87
CA VAL A 30 9.15 5.30 -6.36
C VAL A 30 10.37 4.63 -5.72
N PRO A 31 10.22 3.43 -5.15
CA PRO A 31 11.34 2.72 -4.56
C PRO A 31 12.30 2.20 -5.63
N ASP A 32 13.57 2.14 -5.26
CA ASP A 32 14.61 1.49 -6.04
C ASP A 32 14.55 -0.06 -5.93
N VAL A 33 15.56 -0.75 -6.46
CA VAL A 33 15.64 -2.22 -6.45
C VAL A 33 15.76 -2.82 -5.04
N ASP A 34 16.23 -2.03 -4.08
CA ASP A 34 16.35 -2.40 -2.68
C ASP A 34 15.07 -2.09 -1.88
N GLY A 35 14.07 -1.52 -2.52
CA GLY A 35 12.81 -1.13 -1.89
C GLY A 35 12.90 0.19 -1.10
N ILE A 36 13.86 1.06 -1.44
CA ILE A 36 14.07 2.33 -0.74
C ILE A 36 13.68 3.48 -1.66
N ALA A 37 12.89 4.41 -1.15
CA ALA A 37 12.47 5.60 -1.87
C ALA A 37 12.85 6.87 -1.08
N ALA A 38 13.64 7.77 -1.68
CA ALA A 38 13.80 9.12 -1.16
C ALA A 38 12.48 9.87 -1.38
N CYS A 39 11.87 10.36 -0.30
CA CYS A 39 10.50 10.87 -0.34
C CYS A 39 10.36 12.19 0.44
N ASP A 40 9.28 12.93 0.12
CA ASP A 40 9.00 14.22 0.75
C ASP A 40 8.05 14.09 1.94
N ARG A 41 7.38 12.95 2.08
CA ARG A 41 6.37 12.73 3.12
C ARG A 41 6.31 11.28 3.58
N THR A 42 5.94 11.09 4.85
CA THR A 42 5.79 9.77 5.50
C THR A 42 4.48 9.64 6.30
N ASP A 43 3.69 10.72 6.37
CA ASP A 43 2.47 10.84 7.17
C ASP A 43 1.34 9.87 6.82
N ARG A 44 1.43 9.22 5.63
CA ARG A 44 0.44 8.25 5.17
C ARG A 44 0.92 6.79 5.26
N ILE A 45 2.11 6.55 5.78
CA ILE A 45 2.70 5.20 5.83
C ILE A 45 1.93 4.28 6.78
N GLU A 46 1.30 4.80 7.82
CA GLU A 46 0.51 4.01 8.77
C GLU A 46 -0.56 3.15 8.07
N ARG A 47 -1.19 3.67 7.01
CA ARG A 47 -2.22 2.95 6.25
C ARG A 47 -1.68 1.94 5.24
N ALA A 48 -0.37 1.90 5.01
CA ALA A 48 0.24 1.15 3.91
C ALA A 48 0.14 -0.37 4.06
N ALA A 49 0.12 -1.07 2.93
CA ALA A 49 0.20 -2.51 2.85
C ALA A 49 1.62 -3.01 2.52
N PHE A 50 2.35 -2.27 1.69
CA PHE A 50 3.67 -2.63 1.17
C PHE A 50 4.78 -1.67 1.57
N VAL A 51 4.47 -0.44 1.98
CA VAL A 51 5.46 0.46 2.58
C VAL A 51 5.50 0.17 4.08
N HIS A 52 6.65 -0.21 4.61
CA HIS A 52 6.78 -0.68 5.98
C HIS A 52 7.10 0.46 6.95
N ARG A 53 8.00 1.37 6.55
CA ARG A 53 8.51 2.43 7.43
C ARG A 53 8.79 3.71 6.66
N GLY A 54 8.60 4.84 7.35
CA GLY A 54 9.15 6.13 7.01
C GLY A 54 10.31 6.43 7.95
N VAL A 55 11.42 6.89 7.41
CA VAL A 55 12.66 7.11 8.14
C VAL A 55 13.17 8.51 7.86
N ARG A 56 13.44 9.27 8.90
CA ARG A 56 14.18 10.52 8.80
C ARG A 56 15.67 10.19 8.84
N VAL A 57 16.37 10.47 7.76
CA VAL A 57 17.81 10.25 7.65
C VAL A 57 18.53 11.16 8.64
N ILE A 58 19.42 10.59 9.42
CA ILE A 58 20.29 11.28 10.37
C ILE A 58 21.66 11.48 9.74
N THR A 59 22.24 10.40 9.18
CA THR A 59 23.52 10.47 8.50
C THR A 59 23.65 9.41 7.40
N VAL A 60 24.57 9.66 6.46
CA VAL A 60 24.92 8.77 5.35
C VAL A 60 26.44 8.71 5.27
N ALA A 61 27.02 7.54 5.48
CA ALA A 61 28.45 7.30 5.50
C ALA A 61 28.89 6.42 4.31
N GLU A 62 30.15 6.57 3.88
CA GLU A 62 30.75 5.83 2.77
C GLU A 62 31.36 4.48 3.25
N SER A 63 31.37 4.23 4.57
CA SER A 63 31.75 2.93 5.17
C SER A 63 31.02 2.72 6.51
N PHE A 64 31.03 1.48 7.00
CA PHE A 64 30.42 1.18 8.29
C PHE A 64 31.23 1.79 9.47
N GLU A 65 32.54 1.83 9.36
CA GLU A 65 33.43 2.43 10.36
C GLU A 65 33.17 3.93 10.47
N GLU A 66 33.02 4.61 9.35
CA GLU A 66 32.66 6.03 9.31
C GLU A 66 31.28 6.25 9.93
N LEU A 67 30.29 5.40 9.62
CA LEU A 67 28.98 5.50 10.24
C LEU A 67 29.03 5.40 11.76
N VAL A 68 29.79 4.44 12.31
CA VAL A 68 29.93 4.26 13.76
C VAL A 68 30.56 5.49 14.40
N GLU A 69 31.55 6.10 13.74
CA GLU A 69 32.20 7.30 14.24
C GLU A 69 31.27 8.53 14.20
N GLU A 70 30.51 8.70 13.10
CA GLU A 70 29.52 9.78 13.00
C GLU A 70 28.43 9.66 14.06
N VAL A 71 27.91 8.43 14.30
CA VAL A 71 26.92 8.18 15.36
C VAL A 71 27.50 8.47 16.73
N ARG A 72 28.78 8.17 16.96
CA ARG A 72 29.49 8.50 18.22
C ARG A 72 29.65 10.01 18.40
N VAL A 73 29.96 10.74 17.33
CA VAL A 73 30.10 12.22 17.37
C VAL A 73 28.76 12.89 17.66
N LEU A 74 27.66 12.35 17.12
CA LEU A 74 26.31 12.83 17.46
C LEU A 74 26.00 12.69 18.96
N GLY A 75 26.52 11.64 19.61
CA GLY A 75 26.52 11.44 21.04
C GLY A 75 25.20 11.78 21.73
N SER A 76 25.25 12.70 22.70
CA SER A 76 24.08 13.14 23.47
C SER A 76 23.10 14.03 22.68
N ASP A 77 23.46 14.51 21.51
CA ASP A 77 22.57 15.29 20.65
C ASP A 77 21.55 14.38 19.97
N LEU A 78 21.81 13.06 19.95
CA LEU A 78 20.86 12.06 19.50
C LEU A 78 19.86 11.78 20.64
N ASP A 79 18.58 12.14 20.42
CA ASP A 79 17.50 11.75 21.33
C ASP A 79 17.26 10.24 21.22
N ALA A 80 17.85 9.45 22.12
CA ALA A 80 17.95 8.00 22.00
C ALA A 80 17.70 7.22 23.29
N ASP A 81 17.19 7.82 24.37
CA ASP A 81 16.92 7.06 25.60
C ASP A 81 15.87 5.97 25.36
N GLY A 82 16.21 4.73 25.70
CA GLY A 82 15.36 3.55 25.46
C GLY A 82 15.23 3.21 23.96
N PHE A 83 16.34 3.22 23.25
CA PHE A 83 16.36 2.98 21.81
C PHE A 83 16.42 1.50 21.41
N ARG A 84 16.08 1.26 20.14
CA ARG A 84 16.31 0.02 19.40
C ARG A 84 16.83 0.34 18.01
N ILE A 85 17.77 -0.45 17.51
CA ILE A 85 18.26 -0.37 16.14
C ILE A 85 17.83 -1.64 15.38
N ASP A 86 17.24 -1.44 14.22
CA ASP A 86 16.94 -2.50 13.27
C ASP A 86 17.88 -2.38 12.05
N VAL A 87 18.15 -3.51 11.38
CA VAL A 87 18.89 -3.54 10.11
C VAL A 87 17.91 -3.83 8.99
N HIS A 88 17.98 -3.05 7.91
CA HIS A 88 17.25 -3.33 6.68
C HIS A 88 18.22 -3.50 5.53
N ASP A 89 18.56 -4.76 5.24
CA ASP A 89 19.48 -5.15 4.16
C ASP A 89 18.86 -6.30 3.32
N PRO A 90 17.84 -6.00 2.51
CA PRO A 90 17.15 -7.01 1.73
C PRO A 90 18.01 -7.63 0.62
N SER A 91 19.01 -6.91 0.15
CA SER A 91 19.88 -7.32 -0.98
C SER A 91 21.24 -7.88 -0.53
N GLY A 92 21.52 -7.84 0.77
CA GLY A 92 22.77 -8.37 1.33
C GLY A 92 24.00 -7.54 0.93
N HIS A 93 23.87 -6.22 0.95
CA HIS A 93 24.97 -5.32 0.62
C HIS A 93 26.06 -5.28 1.69
N ALA A 94 25.69 -5.51 2.97
CA ALA A 94 26.65 -5.47 4.06
C ALA A 94 27.49 -6.76 4.11
N SER A 95 28.79 -6.60 4.29
CA SER A 95 29.72 -7.70 4.61
C SER A 95 29.60 -8.16 6.08
N LEU A 96 29.09 -7.30 6.97
CA LEU A 96 28.89 -7.58 8.38
C LEU A 96 27.52 -8.20 8.64
N THR A 97 27.42 -9.01 9.70
CA THR A 97 26.14 -9.50 10.14
C THR A 97 25.30 -8.38 10.78
N GLY A 98 23.97 -8.49 10.68
CA GLY A 98 23.07 -7.51 11.29
C GLY A 98 23.33 -7.33 12.80
N ILE A 99 23.66 -8.41 13.51
CA ILE A 99 24.00 -8.34 14.96
C ILE A 99 25.26 -7.53 15.19
N ALA A 100 26.31 -7.73 14.37
CA ALA A 100 27.57 -6.97 14.51
C ALA A 100 27.33 -5.48 14.28
N MET A 101 26.55 -5.12 13.25
CA MET A 101 26.20 -3.73 12.97
C MET A 101 25.40 -3.09 14.12
N VAL A 102 24.37 -3.77 14.62
CA VAL A 102 23.54 -3.27 15.73
C VAL A 102 24.39 -3.09 16.99
N THR A 103 25.26 -4.04 17.34
CA THR A 103 26.11 -3.95 18.53
C THR A 103 27.07 -2.79 18.45
N ALA A 104 27.79 -2.63 17.32
CA ALA A 104 28.75 -1.52 17.16
C ALA A 104 28.07 -0.13 17.21
N LEU A 105 26.90 0.01 16.60
CA LEU A 105 26.14 1.25 16.65
C LEU A 105 25.57 1.51 18.04
N ALA A 106 25.07 0.47 18.73
CA ALA A 106 24.56 0.61 20.09
C ALA A 106 25.66 1.03 21.09
N ASP A 107 26.89 0.50 20.94
CA ASP A 107 28.04 0.89 21.75
C ASP A 107 28.52 2.33 21.47
N ALA A 108 28.17 2.90 20.31
CA ALA A 108 28.46 4.27 19.96
C ALA A 108 27.45 5.29 20.53
N ILE A 109 26.24 4.84 20.88
CA ILE A 109 25.16 5.69 21.42
C ILE A 109 25.25 5.73 22.94
N PRO A 110 25.38 6.92 23.60
CA PRO A 110 25.61 7.04 25.05
C PRO A 110 24.32 6.88 25.89
N PHE A 111 23.37 6.04 25.43
CA PHE A 111 22.11 5.76 26.09
C PHE A 111 21.89 4.26 26.21
N TRP A 112 20.96 3.85 27.08
CA TRP A 112 20.64 2.43 27.25
C TRP A 112 19.56 2.00 26.25
N PRO A 113 19.75 0.88 25.53
CA PRO A 113 18.73 0.34 24.65
C PRO A 113 17.55 -0.28 25.42
N ASP A 114 16.33 -0.19 24.84
CA ASP A 114 15.17 -0.95 25.28
C ASP A 114 14.63 -1.76 24.09
N LEU A 115 14.87 -3.07 24.09
CA LEU A 115 14.46 -3.95 23.00
C LEU A 115 13.00 -4.38 23.09
N SER A 116 12.36 -4.22 24.25
CA SER A 116 10.99 -4.68 24.51
C SER A 116 9.95 -3.59 24.27
N ALA A 117 10.24 -2.34 24.67
CA ALA A 117 9.34 -1.21 24.53
C ALA A 117 10.12 0.06 24.12
N PRO A 118 10.78 0.07 22.96
CA PRO A 118 11.64 1.17 22.55
C PRO A 118 10.84 2.46 22.38
N ARG A 119 11.36 3.56 22.97
CA ARG A 119 10.84 4.91 22.74
C ARG A 119 11.32 5.47 21.42
N HIS A 120 12.55 5.11 21.02
CA HIS A 120 13.19 5.55 19.80
C HIS A 120 13.58 4.33 18.97
N ARG A 121 13.23 4.35 17.70
CA ARG A 121 13.61 3.29 16.78
C ARG A 121 14.49 3.87 15.68
N PHE A 122 15.65 3.29 15.53
CA PHE A 122 16.57 3.60 14.46
C PHE A 122 16.65 2.46 13.47
N VAL A 123 17.06 2.75 12.27
CA VAL A 123 17.34 1.75 11.24
C VAL A 123 18.68 2.08 10.59
N VAL A 124 19.48 1.05 10.36
CA VAL A 124 20.63 1.10 9.47
C VAL A 124 20.30 0.37 8.17
N VAL A 125 20.59 1.02 7.07
CA VAL A 125 20.30 0.53 5.71
C VAL A 125 21.60 0.52 4.93
N PRO A 126 22.25 -0.65 4.76
CA PRO A 126 23.32 -0.82 3.80
C PRO A 126 22.81 -0.61 2.37
N THR A 127 23.55 0.11 1.55
CA THR A 127 23.22 0.35 0.15
C THR A 127 24.38 -0.07 -0.76
N ALA A 128 24.16 -0.13 -2.07
CA ALA A 128 25.20 -0.48 -3.00
C ALA A 128 26.43 0.44 -2.87
N GLY A 129 27.64 -0.14 -3.02
CA GLY A 129 28.91 0.60 -2.93
C GLY A 129 29.40 0.86 -1.50
N ASP A 130 29.10 -0.06 -0.57
CA ASP A 130 29.51 -0.01 0.85
C ASP A 130 29.04 1.23 1.64
N ARG A 131 28.01 1.93 1.12
CA ARG A 131 27.43 3.07 1.81
C ARG A 131 26.36 2.63 2.79
N PHE A 132 26.16 3.41 3.84
CA PHE A 132 25.21 3.14 4.90
C PHE A 132 24.37 4.38 5.19
N VAL A 133 23.06 4.15 5.30
CA VAL A 133 22.11 5.17 5.79
C VAL A 133 21.73 4.84 7.22
N PHE A 134 21.83 5.78 8.13
CA PHE A 134 21.31 5.67 9.49
C PHE A 134 20.21 6.70 9.71
N GLY A 135 19.09 6.29 10.29
CA GLY A 135 17.98 7.20 10.49
C GLY A 135 17.01 6.78 11.58
N ALA A 136 16.20 7.74 12.01
CA ALA A 136 15.11 7.54 12.97
C ALA A 136 13.83 7.14 12.24
N VAL A 137 13.19 6.08 12.72
CA VAL A 137 11.86 5.68 12.23
C VAL A 137 10.84 6.70 12.73
N VAL A 138 10.14 7.37 11.79
CA VAL A 138 9.15 8.42 12.08
C VAL A 138 7.73 8.00 11.74
N ALA A 139 7.56 6.90 10.99
CA ALA A 139 6.27 6.29 10.67
C ALA A 139 6.43 4.78 10.46
N GLU A 140 5.46 4.02 10.88
CA GLU A 140 5.39 2.57 10.63
C GLU A 140 3.99 2.20 10.13
N ALA A 141 3.93 1.23 9.22
CA ALA A 141 2.66 0.71 8.74
C ALA A 141 1.93 -0.08 9.84
N ASP A 142 0.66 0.21 10.03
CA ASP A 142 -0.22 -0.65 10.81
C ASP A 142 -0.60 -1.88 9.99
N ALA A 143 -0.14 -3.05 10.41
CA ALA A 143 -0.47 -4.32 9.79
C ALA A 143 -1.87 -4.85 10.19
N GLY A 144 -2.72 -4.04 10.78
CA GLY A 144 -4.06 -4.40 11.28
C GLY A 144 -4.98 -4.98 10.20
N TYR A 145 -4.77 -4.65 8.93
CA TYR A 145 -5.49 -5.24 7.80
C TYR A 145 -5.36 -6.78 7.73
N ARG A 146 -4.28 -7.37 8.26
CA ARG A 146 -4.06 -8.82 8.23
C ARG A 146 -5.15 -9.62 8.94
N ARG A 147 -5.82 -9.03 9.94
CA ARG A 147 -6.97 -9.65 10.61
C ARG A 147 -8.15 -9.89 9.67
N HIS A 148 -8.26 -9.13 8.59
CA HIS A 148 -9.35 -9.26 7.63
C HIS A 148 -9.24 -10.50 6.73
N ASP A 149 -8.09 -11.20 6.73
CA ASP A 149 -7.98 -12.50 6.08
C ASP A 149 -8.81 -13.59 6.80
N SER A 150 -9.18 -13.35 8.08
CA SER A 150 -10.08 -14.21 8.86
C SER A 150 -11.56 -13.82 8.78
N LYS A 151 -11.96 -12.98 7.80
CA LYS A 151 -13.36 -12.60 7.61
C LYS A 151 -14.29 -13.81 7.46
N PRO A 152 -15.49 -13.78 8.04
CA PRO A 152 -16.43 -14.93 8.06
C PRO A 152 -16.76 -15.46 6.66
N TRP A 153 -16.89 -14.55 5.69
CA TRP A 153 -17.31 -14.92 4.34
C TRP A 153 -16.23 -14.59 3.31
N THR A 154 -15.92 -15.59 2.49
CA THR A 154 -15.02 -15.46 1.35
C THR A 154 -15.60 -16.21 0.14
N THR A 155 -15.16 -15.83 -1.05
CA THR A 155 -15.40 -16.56 -2.29
C THR A 155 -14.06 -16.95 -2.93
N SER A 156 -14.05 -17.81 -3.91
CA SER A 156 -12.83 -18.18 -4.65
C SER A 156 -12.19 -17.00 -5.40
N SER A 157 -12.94 -15.93 -5.63
CA SER A 157 -12.50 -14.69 -6.26
C SER A 157 -12.11 -13.61 -5.25
N SER A 158 -12.36 -13.77 -3.95
CA SER A 158 -12.03 -12.78 -2.94
C SER A 158 -10.56 -12.39 -2.98
N LEU A 159 -10.31 -11.10 -2.86
CA LEU A 159 -8.95 -10.55 -2.71
C LEU A 159 -8.46 -10.80 -1.29
N ASP A 160 -7.15 -11.07 -1.14
CA ASP A 160 -6.51 -11.01 0.18
C ASP A 160 -6.50 -9.57 0.71
N SER A 161 -6.45 -9.44 2.03
CA SER A 161 -6.57 -8.13 2.70
C SER A 161 -5.44 -7.17 2.30
N ARG A 162 -4.22 -7.67 2.17
CA ARG A 162 -3.05 -6.86 1.79
C ARG A 162 -3.20 -6.27 0.39
N PHE A 163 -3.68 -7.08 -0.56
CA PHE A 163 -3.92 -6.63 -1.93
C PHE A 163 -5.05 -5.60 -1.98
N ALA A 164 -6.18 -5.88 -1.30
CA ALA A 164 -7.31 -4.96 -1.24
C ALA A 164 -6.93 -3.62 -0.58
N ARG A 165 -6.15 -3.66 0.53
CA ARG A 165 -5.61 -2.46 1.20
C ARG A 165 -4.76 -1.63 0.24
N ALA A 166 -3.86 -2.26 -0.50
CA ALA A 166 -3.02 -1.55 -1.47
C ALA A 166 -3.85 -0.88 -2.57
N LEU A 167 -4.90 -1.54 -3.09
CA LEU A 167 -5.79 -0.92 -4.09
C LEU A 167 -6.46 0.35 -3.56
N VAL A 168 -6.98 0.32 -2.32
CA VAL A 168 -7.57 1.50 -1.66
C VAL A 168 -6.52 2.61 -1.47
N ASN A 169 -5.27 2.25 -1.22
CA ASN A 169 -4.18 3.21 -1.07
C ASN A 169 -3.76 3.91 -2.37
N LEU A 170 -4.14 3.39 -3.55
CA LEU A 170 -3.85 4.05 -4.83
C LEU A 170 -4.67 5.33 -5.06
N VAL A 171 -5.70 5.58 -4.23
CA VAL A 171 -6.50 6.81 -4.21
C VAL A 171 -6.44 7.46 -2.83
N PRO A 172 -5.26 7.89 -2.37
CA PRO A 172 -5.02 8.23 -0.96
C PRO A 172 -5.76 9.47 -0.47
N ASP A 173 -6.26 10.32 -1.37
CA ASP A 173 -6.99 11.55 -1.07
C ASP A 173 -8.51 11.36 -1.08
N ALA A 174 -9.00 10.20 -1.52
CA ALA A 174 -10.42 9.88 -1.51
C ALA A 174 -10.95 9.75 -0.07
N ARG A 175 -12.09 10.34 0.20
CA ARG A 175 -12.84 10.23 1.46
C ARG A 175 -13.99 9.23 1.33
N SER A 176 -14.49 9.06 0.12
CA SER A 176 -15.56 8.12 -0.22
C SER A 176 -15.13 7.18 -1.33
N ILE A 177 -15.37 5.88 -1.15
CA ILE A 177 -15.01 4.83 -2.11
C ILE A 177 -16.22 3.94 -2.37
N LEU A 178 -16.45 3.64 -3.65
CA LEU A 178 -17.43 2.65 -4.09
C LEU A 178 -16.73 1.47 -4.76
N ASP A 179 -17.06 0.26 -4.33
CA ASP A 179 -16.82 -0.97 -5.09
C ASP A 179 -18.16 -1.43 -5.73
N PRO A 180 -18.37 -1.17 -7.03
CA PRO A 180 -19.62 -1.54 -7.71
C PRO A 180 -19.77 -3.04 -7.99
N CYS A 181 -18.75 -3.86 -7.74
CA CYS A 181 -18.76 -5.31 -7.92
C CYS A 181 -18.21 -6.00 -6.68
N CYS A 182 -18.71 -5.62 -5.49
CA CYS A 182 -18.03 -5.84 -4.22
C CYS A 182 -17.87 -7.31 -3.80
N GLY A 183 -18.66 -8.23 -4.36
CA GLY A 183 -18.58 -9.64 -4.00
C GLY A 183 -18.76 -9.86 -2.49
N ALA A 184 -17.78 -10.51 -1.84
CA ALA A 184 -17.74 -10.66 -0.38
C ALA A 184 -17.09 -9.46 0.35
N GLY A 185 -16.83 -8.33 -0.34
CA GLY A 185 -16.53 -7.04 0.24
C GLY A 185 -15.09 -6.81 0.68
N SER A 186 -14.08 -7.46 0.07
CA SER A 186 -12.68 -7.25 0.47
C SER A 186 -12.25 -5.78 0.39
N ILE A 187 -12.58 -5.08 -0.71
CA ILE A 187 -12.24 -3.67 -0.92
C ILE A 187 -13.07 -2.77 0.01
N VAL A 188 -14.37 -3.02 0.12
CA VAL A 188 -15.28 -2.26 1.02
C VAL A 188 -14.81 -2.35 2.46
N LEU A 189 -14.38 -3.53 2.91
CA LEU A 189 -13.85 -3.76 4.25
C LEU A 189 -12.58 -2.95 4.52
N GLU A 190 -11.65 -2.91 3.56
CA GLU A 190 -10.42 -2.15 3.70
C GLU A 190 -10.65 -0.62 3.66
N ALA A 191 -11.60 -0.16 2.84
CA ALA A 191 -12.01 1.24 2.83
C ALA A 191 -12.62 1.66 4.18
N ALA A 192 -13.56 0.86 4.71
CA ALA A 192 -14.19 1.10 6.01
C ALA A 192 -13.17 1.05 7.17
N ALA A 193 -12.23 0.11 7.13
CA ALA A 193 -11.16 0.00 8.13
C ALA A 193 -10.21 1.21 8.17
N LEU A 194 -10.12 1.96 7.07
CA LEU A 194 -9.38 3.23 6.99
C LEU A 194 -10.24 4.44 7.40
N GLY A 195 -11.48 4.23 7.85
CA GLY A 195 -12.39 5.29 8.23
C GLY A 195 -12.95 6.10 7.05
N LEU A 196 -12.95 5.52 5.85
CA LEU A 196 -13.53 6.14 4.66
C LEU A 196 -15.02 5.82 4.57
N ASP A 197 -15.79 6.69 3.91
CA ASP A 197 -17.16 6.40 3.53
C ASP A 197 -17.16 5.25 2.50
N ALA A 198 -17.41 4.03 2.97
CA ALA A 198 -17.28 2.82 2.19
C ALA A 198 -18.63 2.38 1.63
N TYR A 199 -18.71 2.28 0.31
CA TYR A 199 -19.89 1.84 -0.41
C TYR A 199 -19.59 0.59 -1.22
N GLY A 200 -20.53 -0.36 -1.23
CA GLY A 200 -20.45 -1.57 -2.02
C GLY A 200 -21.76 -1.89 -2.72
N THR A 201 -21.70 -2.32 -3.98
CA THR A 201 -22.84 -2.91 -4.65
C THR A 201 -22.49 -4.25 -5.25
N ASP A 202 -23.47 -5.14 -5.29
CA ASP A 202 -23.40 -6.38 -6.07
C ASP A 202 -24.82 -6.74 -6.52
N TRP A 203 -24.97 -7.34 -7.69
CA TRP A 203 -26.29 -7.76 -8.19
C TRP A 203 -26.81 -9.02 -7.51
N LYS A 204 -25.93 -9.83 -6.91
CA LYS A 204 -26.26 -11.07 -6.19
C LYS A 204 -26.55 -10.79 -4.72
N VAL A 205 -27.79 -10.97 -4.30
CA VAL A 205 -28.24 -10.81 -2.90
C VAL A 205 -27.33 -11.52 -1.88
N PRO A 206 -26.91 -12.79 -2.10
CA PRO A 206 -26.04 -13.47 -1.15
C PRO A 206 -24.70 -12.76 -0.92
N LEU A 207 -24.09 -12.18 -1.97
CA LEU A 207 -22.81 -11.47 -1.87
C LEU A 207 -22.96 -10.16 -1.07
N VAL A 208 -24.07 -9.44 -1.27
CA VAL A 208 -24.41 -8.27 -0.45
C VAL A 208 -24.53 -8.65 1.04
N GLY A 209 -25.18 -9.80 1.33
CA GLY A 209 -25.28 -10.34 2.69
C GLY A 209 -23.89 -10.64 3.28
N MET A 210 -23.03 -11.35 2.54
CA MET A 210 -21.66 -11.67 2.96
C MET A 210 -20.86 -10.42 3.28
N THR A 211 -20.95 -9.37 2.45
CA THR A 211 -20.22 -8.12 2.67
C THR A 211 -20.71 -7.42 3.94
N ARG A 212 -22.02 -7.35 4.18
CA ARG A 212 -22.59 -6.76 5.40
C ARG A 212 -22.15 -7.52 6.66
N GLU A 213 -22.19 -8.84 6.63
CA GLU A 213 -21.76 -9.67 7.76
C GLU A 213 -20.26 -9.51 8.03
N ASN A 214 -19.41 -9.42 6.99
CA ASN A 214 -17.99 -9.14 7.14
C ASN A 214 -17.72 -7.79 7.79
N LEU A 215 -18.41 -6.72 7.37
CA LEU A 215 -18.32 -5.40 8.00
C LEU A 215 -18.74 -5.45 9.47
N THR A 216 -19.90 -6.06 9.76
CA THR A 216 -20.43 -6.20 11.12
C THR A 216 -19.46 -6.99 12.02
N HIS A 217 -18.85 -8.06 11.51
CA HIS A 217 -17.91 -8.89 12.27
C HIS A 217 -16.71 -8.08 12.80
N PHE A 218 -16.20 -7.12 12.02
CA PHE A 218 -15.09 -6.27 12.44
C PHE A 218 -15.53 -4.95 13.09
N GLY A 219 -16.83 -4.69 13.18
CA GLY A 219 -17.38 -3.48 13.77
C GLY A 219 -17.15 -2.24 12.90
N TYR A 220 -17.17 -2.41 11.57
CA TYR A 220 -17.00 -1.30 10.64
C TYR A 220 -18.34 -0.86 10.04
N ASP A 221 -18.46 0.44 9.82
CA ASP A 221 -19.58 1.03 9.09
C ASP A 221 -19.32 0.99 7.59
N GLY A 222 -20.37 0.71 6.81
CA GLY A 222 -20.34 0.74 5.35
C GLY A 222 -21.73 0.53 4.78
N THR A 223 -22.01 1.15 3.65
CA THR A 223 -23.29 1.04 2.96
C THR A 223 -23.18 0.03 1.82
N VAL A 224 -23.90 -1.08 1.92
CA VAL A 224 -23.89 -2.13 0.89
C VAL A 224 -25.30 -2.37 0.41
N VAL A 225 -25.53 -2.28 -0.89
CA VAL A 225 -26.85 -2.44 -1.50
C VAL A 225 -26.83 -3.41 -2.67
N GLN A 226 -27.96 -4.10 -2.88
CA GLN A 226 -28.14 -4.86 -4.11
C GLN A 226 -28.43 -3.90 -5.26
N ALA A 227 -27.56 -3.90 -6.27
CA ALA A 227 -27.76 -3.07 -7.45
C ALA A 227 -27.05 -3.66 -8.68
N ASP A 228 -27.51 -3.26 -9.85
CA ASP A 228 -26.82 -3.52 -11.11
C ASP A 228 -25.80 -2.40 -11.35
N SER A 229 -24.52 -2.75 -11.38
CA SER A 229 -23.40 -1.81 -11.54
C SER A 229 -23.43 -1.05 -12.86
N ARG A 230 -24.19 -1.52 -13.86
CA ARG A 230 -24.36 -0.84 -15.14
C ARG A 230 -25.32 0.35 -15.09
N THR A 231 -26.15 0.42 -14.05
CA THR A 231 -27.20 1.44 -13.90
C THR A 231 -27.20 2.13 -12.55
N HIS A 232 -26.46 1.61 -11.57
CA HIS A 232 -26.34 2.24 -10.26
C HIS A 232 -25.66 3.58 -10.36
N SER A 233 -26.21 4.59 -9.68
CA SER A 233 -25.71 5.95 -9.72
C SER A 233 -25.50 6.48 -8.32
N GLN A 234 -24.24 6.60 -7.91
CA GLN A 234 -23.83 7.20 -6.66
C GLN A 234 -22.52 7.95 -6.84
N ARG A 235 -22.50 9.25 -6.61
CA ARG A 235 -21.25 10.02 -6.69
C ARG A 235 -20.38 9.73 -5.47
N VAL A 236 -19.11 9.45 -5.74
CA VAL A 236 -18.05 9.22 -4.76
C VAL A 236 -16.74 9.86 -5.24
N ASP A 237 -15.75 9.97 -4.36
CA ASP A 237 -14.43 10.50 -4.74
C ASP A 237 -13.67 9.52 -5.64
N ALA A 238 -13.79 8.20 -5.36
CA ALA A 238 -13.14 7.19 -6.16
C ALA A 238 -13.96 5.90 -6.27
N VAL A 239 -13.83 5.22 -7.39
CA VAL A 239 -14.24 3.82 -7.58
C VAL A 239 -13.00 2.93 -7.44
N VAL A 240 -13.10 1.86 -6.65
CA VAL A 240 -12.06 0.83 -6.53
C VAL A 240 -12.72 -0.53 -6.68
N THR A 241 -12.38 -1.30 -7.72
CA THR A 241 -13.10 -2.52 -8.03
C THR A 241 -12.24 -3.58 -8.72
N ASP A 242 -12.54 -4.85 -8.45
CA ASP A 242 -12.09 -6.00 -9.25
C ASP A 242 -13.23 -6.30 -10.25
N VAL A 243 -13.06 -5.88 -11.52
CA VAL A 243 -14.12 -6.05 -12.51
C VAL A 243 -14.46 -7.53 -12.68
N PRO A 244 -15.74 -7.88 -12.89
CA PRO A 244 -16.14 -9.26 -13.00
C PRO A 244 -15.48 -9.95 -14.22
N TYR A 245 -14.90 -11.14 -14.02
CA TYR A 245 -14.30 -11.95 -15.07
C TYR A 245 -14.38 -13.45 -14.76
N GLY A 246 -14.22 -14.30 -15.80
CA GLY A 246 -14.23 -15.76 -15.66
C GLY A 246 -15.62 -16.38 -15.64
N HIS A 247 -15.71 -17.67 -15.29
CA HIS A 247 -16.95 -18.47 -15.34
C HIS A 247 -18.06 -18.03 -14.37
N ALA A 248 -17.79 -17.06 -13.50
CA ALA A 248 -18.79 -16.59 -12.53
C ALA A 248 -19.85 -15.67 -13.14
N ILE A 249 -19.62 -15.20 -14.34
CA ILE A 249 -20.57 -14.37 -15.10
C ILE A 249 -20.43 -14.77 -16.57
N ASP A 250 -21.54 -14.87 -17.29
CA ASP A 250 -21.59 -14.69 -18.74
C ASP A 250 -21.17 -13.21 -19.02
N SER A 251 -19.93 -12.87 -18.70
CA SER A 251 -19.40 -11.51 -18.84
C SER A 251 -19.04 -11.31 -20.29
N ASP A 252 -20.06 -10.95 -21.06
CA ASP A 252 -19.91 -10.27 -22.31
C ASP A 252 -19.04 -9.02 -22.07
N GLU A 253 -18.03 -8.82 -22.89
CA GLU A 253 -17.17 -7.62 -22.91
C GLU A 253 -18.01 -6.34 -22.85
N ALA A 254 -19.16 -6.31 -23.48
CA ALA A 254 -20.12 -5.20 -23.46
C ALA A 254 -20.62 -4.90 -22.03
N ALA A 255 -20.85 -5.92 -21.21
CA ALA A 255 -21.27 -5.71 -19.82
C ALA A 255 -20.17 -5.05 -18.97
N ILE A 256 -18.90 -5.46 -19.15
CA ILE A 256 -17.76 -4.85 -18.44
C ILE A 256 -17.58 -3.40 -18.87
N ARG A 257 -17.69 -3.12 -20.18
CA ARG A 257 -17.61 -1.73 -20.71
C ARG A 257 -18.72 -0.85 -20.12
N ALA A 258 -19.95 -1.35 -20.04
CA ALA A 258 -21.06 -0.61 -19.45
C ALA A 258 -20.83 -0.32 -17.94
N ILE A 259 -20.22 -1.25 -17.19
CA ILE A 259 -19.80 -1.01 -15.80
C ILE A 259 -18.75 0.11 -15.73
N ILE A 260 -17.73 0.08 -16.59
CA ILE A 260 -16.66 1.08 -16.63
C ILE A 260 -17.22 2.46 -17.00
N GLU A 261 -18.10 2.55 -17.98
CA GLU A 261 -18.78 3.80 -18.38
C GLU A 261 -19.60 4.37 -17.21
N GLN A 262 -20.33 3.49 -16.49
CA GLN A 262 -21.08 3.90 -15.32
C GLN A 262 -20.14 4.37 -14.18
N CYS A 263 -19.01 3.70 -13.95
CA CYS A 263 -18.00 4.14 -12.98
C CYS A 263 -17.47 5.55 -13.30
N ALA A 264 -17.19 5.84 -14.56
CA ALA A 264 -16.71 7.16 -15.00
C ALA A 264 -17.75 8.27 -14.75
N SER A 265 -19.05 7.95 -14.77
CA SER A 265 -20.11 8.89 -14.40
C SER A 265 -20.20 9.18 -12.90
N MET A 266 -19.71 8.25 -12.05
CA MET A 266 -19.81 8.32 -10.59
C MET A 266 -18.58 8.93 -9.93
N ALA A 267 -17.36 8.73 -10.48
CA ALA A 267 -16.12 9.18 -9.91
C ALA A 267 -15.09 9.59 -10.96
N ARG A 268 -14.30 10.64 -10.63
CA ARG A 268 -13.19 11.09 -11.49
C ARG A 268 -11.91 10.26 -11.29
N GLN A 269 -11.84 9.48 -10.25
CA GLN A 269 -10.73 8.58 -9.96
C GLN A 269 -11.23 7.15 -9.90
N GLY A 270 -10.47 6.23 -10.48
CA GLY A 270 -10.80 4.82 -10.43
C GLY A 270 -9.58 3.92 -10.34
N VAL A 271 -9.71 2.83 -9.60
CA VAL A 271 -8.75 1.72 -9.57
C VAL A 271 -9.49 0.47 -10.03
N PHE A 272 -9.06 -0.06 -11.16
CA PHE A 272 -9.71 -1.21 -11.79
C PHE A 272 -8.74 -2.37 -11.86
N VAL A 273 -9.13 -3.52 -11.30
CA VAL A 273 -8.40 -4.77 -11.45
C VAL A 273 -9.09 -5.59 -12.55
N ALA A 274 -8.30 -6.09 -13.51
CA ALA A 274 -8.81 -6.87 -14.64
C ALA A 274 -7.84 -8.01 -15.01
N PRO A 275 -8.29 -9.03 -15.75
CA PRO A 275 -7.43 -10.12 -16.24
C PRO A 275 -6.57 -9.72 -17.45
N THR A 276 -6.90 -8.60 -18.09
CA THR A 276 -6.23 -8.07 -19.29
C THR A 276 -6.09 -6.57 -19.20
N ASP A 277 -5.36 -5.98 -20.13
CA ASP A 277 -5.30 -4.53 -20.29
C ASP A 277 -6.66 -3.99 -20.79
N ILE A 278 -7.27 -3.09 -20.01
CA ILE A 278 -8.53 -2.42 -20.31
C ILE A 278 -8.35 -0.91 -20.53
N THR A 279 -7.12 -0.45 -20.75
CA THR A 279 -6.81 0.98 -20.93
C THR A 279 -7.68 1.64 -22.00
N ALA A 280 -7.89 0.96 -23.14
CA ALA A 280 -8.71 1.49 -24.22
C ALA A 280 -10.18 1.69 -23.79
N TRP A 281 -10.72 0.82 -22.93
CA TRP A 281 -12.10 0.95 -22.45
C TRP A 281 -12.23 2.10 -21.44
N LEU A 282 -11.25 2.25 -20.56
CA LEU A 282 -11.18 3.34 -19.59
C LEU A 282 -11.09 4.70 -20.31
N THR A 283 -10.24 4.80 -21.34
CA THR A 283 -10.10 5.99 -22.15
C THR A 283 -11.40 6.33 -22.88
N SER A 284 -12.07 5.33 -23.46
CA SER A 284 -13.37 5.51 -24.12
C SER A 284 -14.46 5.98 -23.16
N ALA A 285 -14.40 5.58 -21.89
CA ALA A 285 -15.33 5.98 -20.84
C ALA A 285 -15.06 7.40 -20.30
N GLY A 286 -13.94 8.04 -20.67
CA GLY A 286 -13.64 9.42 -20.29
C GLY A 286 -12.51 9.60 -19.27
N TYR A 287 -11.78 8.56 -18.91
CA TYR A 287 -10.55 8.69 -18.15
C TYR A 287 -9.41 9.12 -19.08
N THR A 288 -8.71 10.18 -18.72
CA THR A 288 -7.68 10.82 -19.57
C THR A 288 -6.25 10.46 -19.18
N ASP A 289 -6.05 10.00 -17.97
CA ASP A 289 -4.76 9.55 -17.42
C ASP A 289 -4.95 8.14 -16.84
N VAL A 290 -4.28 7.15 -17.43
CA VAL A 290 -4.38 5.75 -17.04
C VAL A 290 -2.97 5.18 -16.85
N GLU A 291 -2.63 4.92 -15.60
CA GLU A 291 -1.40 4.22 -15.22
C GLU A 291 -1.70 2.73 -15.04
N VAL A 292 -0.83 1.86 -15.57
CA VAL A 292 -1.04 0.41 -15.57
C VAL A 292 0.06 -0.30 -14.80
N HIS A 293 -0.34 -1.18 -13.90
CA HIS A 293 0.53 -2.07 -13.14
C HIS A 293 0.10 -3.51 -13.29
N THR A 294 1.04 -4.44 -13.16
CA THR A 294 0.73 -5.87 -13.25
C THR A 294 1.22 -6.62 -12.01
N VAL A 295 0.43 -7.60 -11.57
CA VAL A 295 0.79 -8.49 -10.48
C VAL A 295 0.50 -9.94 -10.88
N MET A 296 1.54 -10.78 -10.87
CA MET A 296 1.37 -12.21 -11.10
C MET A 296 0.68 -12.85 -9.89
N LYS A 297 -0.53 -13.38 -10.05
CA LYS A 297 -1.24 -14.12 -9.00
C LYS A 297 -0.76 -15.57 -8.90
N ARG A 298 -0.52 -16.20 -10.05
CA ARG A 298 -0.01 -17.57 -10.21
C ARG A 298 0.56 -17.73 -11.62
N ARG A 299 1.32 -18.80 -11.84
CA ARG A 299 1.85 -19.11 -13.18
C ARG A 299 0.71 -19.14 -14.23
N GLY A 300 0.82 -18.26 -15.23
CA GLY A 300 -0.16 -18.11 -16.30
C GLY A 300 -1.38 -17.23 -15.98
N PHE A 301 -1.42 -16.55 -14.82
CA PHE A 301 -2.48 -15.59 -14.53
C PHE A 301 -1.92 -14.31 -13.90
N THR A 302 -2.02 -13.22 -14.63
CA THR A 302 -1.61 -11.87 -14.22
C THR A 302 -2.86 -11.01 -14.00
N ARG A 303 -2.88 -10.24 -12.93
CA ARG A 303 -3.83 -9.16 -12.69
C ARG A 303 -3.26 -7.86 -13.23
N TRP A 304 -4.07 -7.14 -13.99
CA TRP A 304 -3.80 -5.80 -14.47
C TRP A 304 -4.51 -4.81 -13.56
N ILE A 305 -3.79 -3.84 -13.05
CA ILE A 305 -4.31 -2.82 -12.14
C ILE A 305 -4.17 -1.49 -12.86
N HIS A 306 -5.31 -0.85 -13.11
CA HIS A 306 -5.38 0.43 -13.81
C HIS A 306 -5.75 1.51 -12.80
N VAL A 307 -4.89 2.49 -12.63
CA VAL A 307 -5.18 3.72 -11.88
C VAL A 307 -5.55 4.80 -12.87
N ALA A 308 -6.81 5.17 -12.87
CA ALA A 308 -7.41 6.01 -13.89
C ALA A 308 -7.91 7.34 -13.30
N ARG A 309 -7.68 8.44 -14.00
CA ARG A 309 -8.14 9.78 -13.61
C ARG A 309 -8.77 10.51 -14.80
N SER A 310 -9.83 11.27 -14.53
CA SER A 310 -10.44 12.18 -15.48
C SER A 310 -10.05 13.61 -15.12
N THR A 311 -9.55 14.35 -16.11
CA THR A 311 -9.21 15.78 -15.97
C THR A 311 -10.35 16.69 -16.41
N VAL A 312 -11.44 16.13 -16.94
CA VAL A 312 -12.60 16.93 -17.37
C VAL A 312 -13.35 17.46 -16.17
N THR A 313 -13.51 18.78 -16.12
CA THR A 313 -14.20 19.59 -15.10
C THR A 313 -15.72 19.36 -15.12
#